data_b387993c486ce8ebca43e9353d42f26a
#
_entry.id   b387993c486ce8ebca43e9353d42f26a
#
_cell.length_a   1.000
_cell.length_b   1.000
_cell.length_c   1.000
_cell.angle_alpha   90.00
_cell.angle_beta   90.00
_cell.angle_gamma   90.00
#
_symmetry.space_group_name_H-M   'P 1'
#
loop_
_entity.id
_entity.type
_entity.pdbx_description
1 polymer ?
#
loop_
_entity_poly.entity_id
_entity_poly.type
_entity_poly.pdbx_seq_one_letter_code
_entity_poly.pdbx_strand_id
1 'polypeptide(L)'
;MAQIVFSPSDLAPGDHRSKSLDLSPLTFDRIRSTRDPLFELAYGYLWKEFGAKDEMELRETLDRRFQLASQMRYEMILVRRHDEFVAVRDHTAIMSRDGTQAIVHLSHNLVAPAARRTGLAGWMRALPLTTARECLKEHKAAPGTRITLVAEMEYPTDDDHSRLIRLKAYERAGFRKIDPAFVHYFQPDFRDPVEIDKSGGPVPLPFQLVVRRVGREHERVISGAETRRLAQALYDIYSPQFRPGDLAHPLLALERYPQDTALIHLLPPTQ
;
A
#
# COMPACT_ATOMS: atom_id res chain seq x y z
N MET A 1 19.54 -13.69 -4.50
CA MET A 1 18.27 -12.95 -4.32
C MET A 1 17.11 -13.91 -4.58
N ALA A 2 16.07 -13.91 -3.75
CA ALA A 2 14.89 -14.73 -4.01
C ALA A 2 14.17 -14.17 -5.24
N GLN A 3 13.99 -15.00 -6.25
CA GLN A 3 13.33 -14.65 -7.49
C GLN A 3 11.84 -14.38 -7.22
N ILE A 4 11.28 -13.34 -7.83
CA ILE A 4 9.83 -13.09 -7.78
C ILE A 4 9.14 -14.21 -8.57
N VAL A 5 8.20 -14.88 -7.91
CA VAL A 5 7.37 -15.89 -8.56
C VAL A 5 6.05 -15.23 -8.98
N PHE A 6 5.83 -15.14 -10.27
CA PHE A 6 4.60 -14.62 -10.85
C PHE A 6 3.55 -15.72 -10.90
N SER A 7 2.42 -15.51 -10.25
CA SER A 7 1.27 -16.40 -10.36
C SER A 7 0.07 -15.64 -10.92
N PRO A 8 -0.49 -16.05 -12.07
CA PRO A 8 -1.72 -15.46 -12.60
C PRO A 8 -2.89 -15.50 -11.61
N SER A 9 -2.87 -16.42 -10.63
CA SER A 9 -3.86 -16.47 -9.55
C SER A 9 -3.76 -15.30 -8.56
N ASP A 10 -2.65 -14.56 -8.57
CA ASP A 10 -2.47 -13.36 -7.74
C ASP A 10 -3.20 -12.15 -8.33
N LEU A 11 -3.49 -12.17 -9.61
CA LEU A 11 -4.30 -11.16 -10.27
C LEU A 11 -5.78 -11.37 -9.95
N ALA A 12 -6.53 -10.27 -9.91
CA ALA A 12 -7.98 -10.36 -9.77
C ALA A 12 -8.60 -11.16 -10.93
N PRO A 13 -9.68 -11.91 -10.68
CA PRO A 13 -10.33 -12.72 -11.71
C PRO A 13 -10.65 -11.97 -13.01
N GLY A 14 -11.09 -10.70 -12.88
CA GLY A 14 -11.45 -9.84 -14.00
C GLY A 14 -10.29 -9.07 -14.67
N ASP A 15 -9.05 -9.24 -14.21
CA ASP A 15 -7.90 -8.51 -14.77
C ASP A 15 -7.28 -9.28 -15.95
N HIS A 16 -8.05 -9.42 -17.04
CA HIS A 16 -7.62 -10.15 -18.25
C HIS A 16 -6.41 -9.51 -18.92
N ARG A 17 -6.32 -8.17 -18.90
CA ARG A 17 -5.21 -7.46 -19.54
C ARG A 17 -3.88 -7.77 -18.88
N SER A 18 -3.83 -7.80 -17.54
CA SER A 18 -2.61 -8.16 -16.82
C SER A 18 -2.24 -9.62 -17.04
N LYS A 19 -3.22 -10.53 -17.11
CA LYS A 19 -2.99 -11.96 -17.38
C LYS A 19 -2.38 -12.23 -18.75
N SER A 20 -2.66 -11.39 -19.75
CA SER A 20 -2.13 -11.54 -21.11
C SER A 20 -0.79 -10.84 -21.35
N LEU A 21 -0.26 -10.10 -20.34
CA LEU A 21 1.01 -9.41 -20.48
C LEU A 21 2.18 -10.41 -20.45
N ASP A 22 3.03 -10.35 -21.48
CA ASP A 22 4.32 -11.02 -21.45
C ASP A 22 5.29 -10.28 -20.53
N LEU A 23 5.71 -10.95 -19.47
CA LEU A 23 6.67 -10.43 -18.49
C LEU A 23 8.12 -10.79 -18.82
N SER A 24 8.37 -11.68 -19.80
CA SER A 24 9.71 -12.18 -20.11
C SER A 24 10.75 -11.10 -20.45
N PRO A 25 10.39 -9.96 -21.09
CA PRO A 25 11.36 -8.90 -21.39
C PRO A 25 11.62 -7.95 -20.21
N LEU A 26 11.00 -8.20 -19.05
CA LEU A 26 11.07 -7.33 -17.89
C LEU A 26 11.94 -7.93 -16.79
N THR A 27 12.79 -7.11 -16.20
CA THR A 27 13.54 -7.42 -14.97
C THR A 27 12.84 -6.79 -13.79
N PHE A 28 12.71 -7.54 -12.70
CA PHE A 28 12.08 -7.10 -11.46
C PHE A 28 13.11 -7.17 -10.33
N ASP A 29 13.64 -6.02 -9.97
CA ASP A 29 14.66 -5.92 -8.93
C ASP A 29 13.99 -5.63 -7.59
N ARG A 30 14.25 -6.48 -6.60
CA ARG A 30 13.74 -6.34 -5.24
C ARG A 30 14.78 -5.62 -4.37
N ILE A 31 14.44 -4.46 -3.91
CA ILE A 31 15.29 -3.59 -3.10
C ILE A 31 14.82 -3.67 -1.64
N ARG A 32 15.71 -4.11 -0.75
CA ARG A 32 15.41 -4.37 0.68
C ARG A 32 16.38 -3.69 1.63
N SER A 33 17.11 -2.70 1.14
CA SER A 33 18.05 -1.91 1.91
C SER A 33 18.38 -0.64 1.17
N THR A 34 18.65 0.44 1.88
CA THR A 34 19.22 1.67 1.31
C THR A 34 20.65 1.50 0.80
N ARG A 35 21.30 0.37 1.12
CA ARG A 35 22.64 0.01 0.58
C ARG A 35 22.56 -0.76 -0.74
N ASP A 36 21.36 -1.12 -1.20
CA ASP A 36 21.18 -1.74 -2.52
C ASP A 36 21.59 -0.71 -3.60
N PRO A 37 22.42 -1.09 -4.59
CA PRO A 37 22.89 -0.16 -5.62
C PRO A 37 21.74 0.44 -6.46
N LEU A 38 20.56 -0.18 -6.48
CA LEU A 38 19.40 0.32 -7.21
C LEU A 38 18.46 1.18 -6.32
N PHE A 39 18.76 1.31 -5.01
CA PHE A 39 17.88 2.05 -4.11
C PHE A 39 17.75 3.51 -4.52
N GLU A 40 18.87 4.21 -4.72
CA GLU A 40 18.84 5.63 -5.07
C GLU A 40 18.12 5.91 -6.40
N LEU A 41 18.24 4.97 -7.35
CA LEU A 41 17.51 5.05 -8.62
C LEU A 41 16.00 4.90 -8.40
N ALA A 42 15.59 3.87 -7.68
CA ALA A 42 14.18 3.59 -7.40
C ALA A 42 13.53 4.69 -6.56
N TYR A 43 14.20 5.12 -5.49
CA TYR A 43 13.78 6.22 -4.63
C TYR A 43 13.66 7.53 -5.42
N GLY A 44 14.65 7.85 -6.26
CA GLY A 44 14.65 9.06 -7.07
C GLY A 44 13.45 9.15 -8.03
N TYR A 45 13.00 8.03 -8.62
CA TYR A 45 11.77 8.01 -9.43
C TYR A 45 10.53 8.31 -8.59
N LEU A 46 10.41 7.70 -7.41
CA LEU A 46 9.27 7.95 -6.52
C LEU A 46 9.30 9.36 -5.95
N TRP A 47 10.48 9.82 -5.49
CA TRP A 47 10.63 11.16 -4.94
C TRP A 47 10.27 12.26 -5.94
N LYS A 48 10.65 12.10 -7.20
CA LYS A 48 10.31 13.05 -8.27
C LYS A 48 8.81 13.20 -8.49
N GLU A 49 8.05 12.12 -8.29
CA GLU A 49 6.59 12.13 -8.50
C GLU A 49 5.81 12.54 -7.26
N PHE A 50 6.26 12.07 -6.09
CA PHE A 50 5.49 12.14 -4.83
C PHE A 50 6.13 13.08 -3.79
N GLY A 51 7.45 13.26 -3.80
CA GLY A 51 8.16 14.02 -2.76
C GLY A 51 7.77 15.51 -2.72
N ALA A 52 7.59 16.15 -3.87
CA ALA A 52 7.19 17.56 -3.93
C ALA A 52 5.75 17.84 -3.45
N LYS A 53 4.98 16.79 -3.20
CA LYS A 53 3.58 16.85 -2.73
C LYS A 53 3.46 16.45 -1.26
N ASP A 54 4.57 16.23 -0.57
CA ASP A 54 4.61 15.66 0.78
C ASP A 54 3.88 14.30 0.89
N GLU A 55 3.86 13.54 -0.22
CA GLU A 55 3.22 12.23 -0.32
C GLU A 55 4.23 11.08 -0.17
N MET A 56 5.52 11.37 0.00
CA MET A 56 6.60 10.38 0.13
C MET A 56 7.45 10.67 1.35
N GLU A 57 7.72 9.63 2.12
CA GLU A 57 8.58 9.73 3.29
C GLU A 57 10.04 10.00 2.92
N LEU A 58 10.73 10.71 3.80
CA LEU A 58 12.15 11.01 3.68
C LEU A 58 12.98 9.72 3.63
N ARG A 59 14.11 9.79 2.95
CA ARG A 59 15.07 8.68 2.79
C ARG A 59 15.44 8.03 4.14
N GLU A 60 15.69 8.85 5.15
CA GLU A 60 16.06 8.41 6.51
C GLU A 60 14.93 7.63 7.18
N THR A 61 13.69 7.99 6.90
CA THR A 61 12.50 7.27 7.37
C THR A 61 12.42 5.89 6.75
N LEU A 62 12.69 5.78 5.45
CA LEU A 62 12.74 4.48 4.76
C LEU A 62 13.92 3.62 5.21
N ASP A 63 15.09 4.22 5.51
CA ASP A 63 16.23 3.49 6.06
C ASP A 63 15.86 2.84 7.40
N ARG A 64 15.24 3.59 8.31
CA ARG A 64 14.71 3.06 9.57
C ARG A 64 13.69 1.93 9.33
N ARG A 65 12.80 2.07 8.35
CA ARG A 65 11.78 1.05 8.01
C ARG A 65 12.42 -0.25 7.52
N PHE A 66 13.45 -0.20 6.72
CA PHE A 66 14.21 -1.40 6.33
C PHE A 66 14.86 -2.12 7.52
N GLN A 67 15.28 -1.38 8.54
CA GLN A 67 15.90 -1.96 9.76
C GLN A 67 14.90 -2.68 10.64
N LEU A 68 13.59 -2.46 10.48
CA LEU A 68 12.51 -3.09 11.22
C LEU A 68 12.05 -4.44 10.63
N ALA A 69 12.90 -5.12 9.86
CA ALA A 69 12.55 -6.34 9.13
C ALA A 69 12.00 -7.50 9.98
N SER A 70 12.24 -7.49 11.30
CA SER A 70 11.64 -8.45 12.24
C SER A 70 10.20 -8.14 12.63
N GLN A 71 9.73 -6.90 12.41
CA GLN A 71 8.40 -6.44 12.77
C GLN A 71 7.52 -6.26 11.53
N MET A 72 8.11 -5.76 10.45
CA MET A 72 7.44 -5.50 9.19
C MET A 72 8.43 -5.68 8.03
N ARG A 73 7.93 -6.01 6.87
CA ARG A 73 8.77 -6.20 5.68
C ARG A 73 8.47 -5.10 4.68
N TYR A 74 9.33 -4.07 4.66
CA TYR A 74 9.32 -3.03 3.63
C TYR A 74 10.15 -3.47 2.42
N GLU A 75 9.68 -3.16 1.23
CA GLU A 75 10.35 -3.50 -0.02
C GLU A 75 10.01 -2.49 -1.11
N MET A 76 10.99 -2.15 -1.95
CA MET A 76 10.78 -1.53 -3.26
C MET A 76 10.97 -2.56 -4.35
N ILE A 77 10.21 -2.43 -5.43
CA ILE A 77 10.36 -3.23 -6.65
C ILE A 77 10.56 -2.27 -7.81
N LEU A 78 11.75 -2.31 -8.40
CA LEU A 78 12.07 -1.58 -9.63
C LEU A 78 11.88 -2.52 -10.82
N VAL A 79 11.14 -2.08 -11.84
CA VAL A 79 10.92 -2.83 -13.07
C VAL A 79 11.64 -2.14 -14.20
N ARG A 80 12.44 -2.89 -14.93
CA ARG A 80 13.22 -2.40 -16.07
C ARG A 80 13.00 -3.29 -17.29
N ARG A 81 13.17 -2.70 -18.46
CA ARG A 81 13.34 -3.42 -19.72
C ARG A 81 14.75 -3.12 -20.22
N HIS A 82 15.64 -4.10 -20.18
CA HIS A 82 17.09 -3.86 -20.26
C HIS A 82 17.49 -2.87 -19.14
N ASP A 83 18.00 -1.71 -19.45
CA ASP A 83 18.36 -0.67 -18.47
C ASP A 83 17.33 0.47 -18.40
N GLU A 84 16.26 0.41 -19.19
CA GLU A 84 15.23 1.45 -19.20
C GLU A 84 14.23 1.28 -18.07
N PHE A 85 13.87 2.38 -17.41
CA PHE A 85 12.83 2.44 -16.40
C PHE A 85 11.46 2.10 -16.98
N VAL A 86 10.77 1.18 -16.36
CA VAL A 86 9.41 0.77 -16.74
C VAL A 86 8.38 1.04 -15.63
N ALA A 87 8.70 0.68 -14.40
CA ALA A 87 7.84 0.94 -13.25
C ALA A 87 8.63 0.85 -11.94
N VAL A 88 8.12 1.46 -10.90
CA VAL A 88 8.60 1.28 -9.54
C VAL A 88 7.42 1.31 -8.57
N ARG A 89 7.51 0.52 -7.52
CA ARG A 89 6.59 0.59 -6.40
C ARG A 89 7.31 0.30 -5.11
N ASP A 90 6.72 0.75 -4.00
CA ASP A 90 7.05 0.29 -2.67
C ASP A 90 5.82 -0.20 -1.91
N HIS A 91 6.05 -0.97 -0.87
CA HIS A 91 5.01 -1.53 -0.04
C HIS A 91 5.58 -2.09 1.27
N THR A 92 4.73 -2.23 2.27
CA THR A 92 5.08 -2.82 3.56
C THR A 92 4.11 -3.94 3.91
N ALA A 93 4.62 -5.14 4.19
CA ALA A 93 3.84 -6.24 4.76
C ALA A 93 4.06 -6.32 6.27
N ILE A 94 3.00 -6.47 7.03
CA ILE A 94 3.00 -6.62 8.49
C ILE A 94 1.96 -7.64 8.92
N MET A 95 2.24 -8.38 10.00
CA MET A 95 1.22 -9.20 10.65
C MET A 95 0.31 -8.32 11.52
N SER A 96 -0.99 -8.58 11.48
CA SER A 96 -1.90 -7.98 12.46
C SER A 96 -1.50 -8.36 13.88
N ARG A 97 -1.77 -7.49 14.86
CA ARG A 97 -1.39 -7.72 16.28
C ARG A 97 -1.93 -9.02 16.85
N ASP A 98 -3.09 -9.48 16.37
CA ASP A 98 -3.70 -10.75 16.76
C ASP A 98 -3.21 -11.97 15.94
N GLY A 99 -2.29 -11.76 15.00
CA GLY A 99 -1.71 -12.82 14.17
C GLY A 99 -2.68 -13.45 13.15
N THR A 100 -3.89 -12.92 12.96
CA THR A 100 -4.95 -13.55 12.15
C THR A 100 -4.84 -13.25 10.66
N GLN A 101 -4.04 -12.25 10.28
CA GLN A 101 -3.85 -11.89 8.86
C GLN A 101 -2.54 -11.14 8.61
N ALA A 102 -2.01 -11.29 7.40
CA ALA A 102 -0.99 -10.39 6.87
C ALA A 102 -1.68 -9.22 6.15
N ILE A 103 -1.24 -8.01 6.46
CA ILE A 103 -1.74 -6.77 5.88
C ILE A 103 -0.60 -6.17 5.07
N VAL A 104 -0.89 -5.78 3.84
CA VAL A 104 0.10 -5.14 2.96
C VAL A 104 -0.35 -3.73 2.64
N HIS A 105 0.37 -2.77 3.15
CA HIS A 105 0.23 -1.37 2.76
C HIS A 105 0.87 -1.16 1.39
N LEU A 106 0.07 -0.71 0.44
CA LEU A 106 0.48 -0.38 -0.92
C LEU A 106 0.77 1.13 -1.00
N SER A 107 2.00 1.54 -0.68
CA SER A 107 2.37 2.94 -0.61
C SER A 107 2.34 3.60 -2.00
N HIS A 108 3.42 3.54 -2.76
CA HIS A 108 3.52 4.20 -4.06
C HIS A 108 3.54 3.21 -5.21
N ASN A 109 3.11 3.65 -6.38
CA ASN A 109 3.14 2.86 -7.61
C ASN A 109 3.21 3.79 -8.83
N LEU A 110 4.38 3.85 -9.44
CA LEU A 110 4.67 4.64 -10.62
C LEU A 110 4.91 3.73 -11.82
N VAL A 111 4.17 3.94 -12.91
CA VAL A 111 4.36 3.24 -14.18
C VAL A 111 4.71 4.27 -15.25
N ALA A 112 5.83 4.08 -15.93
CA ALA A 112 6.27 4.95 -17.02
C ALA A 112 5.19 5.14 -18.07
N PRO A 113 5.04 6.35 -18.67
CA PRO A 113 3.99 6.61 -19.65
C PRO A 113 3.92 5.59 -20.79
N ALA A 114 5.07 5.17 -21.31
CA ALA A 114 5.15 4.16 -22.38
C ALA A 114 4.67 2.76 -21.96
N ALA A 115 4.70 2.43 -20.68
CA ALA A 115 4.26 1.14 -20.15
C ALA A 115 2.83 1.16 -19.60
N ARG A 116 2.17 2.32 -19.62
CA ARG A 116 0.76 2.43 -19.20
C ARG A 116 -0.15 1.70 -20.18
N ARG A 117 -1.29 1.23 -19.68
CA ARG A 117 -2.31 0.48 -20.45
C ARG A 117 -1.85 -0.87 -21.01
N THR A 118 -0.68 -1.38 -20.61
CA THR A 118 -0.20 -2.71 -21.02
C THR A 118 -0.73 -3.84 -20.14
N GLY A 119 -1.21 -3.56 -18.94
CA GLY A 119 -1.55 -4.54 -17.90
C GLY A 119 -0.51 -4.60 -16.77
N LEU A 120 0.65 -3.96 -16.94
CA LEU A 120 1.71 -3.99 -15.92
C LEU A 120 1.25 -3.46 -14.55
N ALA A 121 0.42 -2.43 -14.52
CA ALA A 121 -0.10 -1.88 -13.26
C ALA A 121 -0.91 -2.91 -12.44
N GLY A 122 -1.54 -3.89 -13.04
CA GLY A 122 -2.19 -5.00 -12.33
C GLY A 122 -1.16 -5.90 -11.65
N TRP A 123 -0.09 -6.28 -12.35
CA TRP A 123 1.03 -7.00 -11.76
C TRP A 123 1.69 -6.22 -10.64
N MET A 124 1.93 -4.92 -10.83
CA MET A 124 2.50 -4.07 -9.77
C MET A 124 1.64 -4.07 -8.50
N ARG A 125 0.30 -4.23 -8.59
CA ARG A 125 -0.59 -4.38 -7.43
C ARG A 125 -0.60 -5.80 -6.85
N ALA A 126 -0.27 -6.82 -7.65
CA ALA A 126 -0.25 -8.21 -7.20
C ALA A 126 1.09 -8.64 -6.59
N LEU A 127 2.22 -8.09 -7.07
CA LEU A 127 3.57 -8.43 -6.61
C LEU A 127 3.75 -8.40 -5.09
N PRO A 128 3.15 -7.46 -4.33
CA PRO A 128 3.22 -7.44 -2.87
C PRO A 128 2.68 -8.69 -2.17
N LEU A 129 1.90 -9.53 -2.86
CA LEU A 129 1.46 -10.82 -2.32
C LEU A 129 2.63 -11.77 -2.07
N THR A 130 3.72 -11.65 -2.84
CA THR A 130 4.96 -12.42 -2.58
C THR A 130 5.54 -12.02 -1.22
N THR A 131 5.63 -10.72 -0.95
CA THR A 131 6.13 -10.18 0.33
C THR A 131 5.21 -10.57 1.50
N ALA A 132 3.89 -10.56 1.28
CA ALA A 132 2.93 -11.04 2.29
C ALA A 132 3.15 -12.51 2.64
N ARG A 133 3.36 -13.39 1.65
CA ARG A 133 3.64 -14.82 1.88
C ARG A 133 4.96 -15.04 2.61
N GLU A 134 5.98 -14.26 2.31
CA GLU A 134 7.24 -14.29 3.04
C GLU A 134 7.04 -13.85 4.51
N CYS A 135 6.28 -12.79 4.74
CA CYS A 135 5.89 -12.32 6.08
C CYS A 135 5.15 -13.42 6.86
N LEU A 136 4.15 -14.07 6.25
CA LEU A 136 3.44 -15.20 6.86
C LEU A 136 4.39 -16.35 7.25
N LYS A 137 5.31 -16.70 6.36
CA LYS A 137 6.30 -17.78 6.61
C LYS A 137 7.22 -17.44 7.77
N GLU A 138 7.72 -16.23 7.86
CA GLU A 138 8.60 -15.77 8.94
C GLU A 138 7.92 -15.78 10.29
N HIS A 139 6.66 -15.36 10.32
CA HIS A 139 5.85 -15.39 11.54
C HIS A 139 5.26 -16.77 11.86
N LYS A 140 5.62 -17.81 11.10
CA LYS A 140 5.07 -19.17 11.25
C LYS A 140 3.54 -19.19 11.33
N ALA A 141 2.90 -18.33 10.53
CA ALA A 141 1.46 -18.19 10.51
C ALA A 141 0.76 -19.51 10.13
N ALA A 142 -0.43 -19.73 10.66
CA ALA A 142 -1.20 -20.94 10.37
C ALA A 142 -1.54 -21.02 8.87
N PRO A 143 -1.64 -22.25 8.30
CA PRO A 143 -2.14 -22.42 6.94
C PRO A 143 -3.50 -21.76 6.76
N GLY A 144 -3.69 -21.03 5.63
CA GLY A 144 -4.92 -20.30 5.36
C GLY A 144 -5.04 -18.95 6.07
N THR A 145 -4.00 -18.48 6.76
CA THR A 145 -3.96 -17.11 7.29
C THR A 145 -4.25 -16.11 6.16
N ARG A 146 -5.15 -15.18 6.43
CA ARG A 146 -5.69 -14.23 5.44
C ARG A 146 -4.64 -13.22 5.00
N ILE A 147 -4.78 -12.73 3.75
CA ILE A 147 -3.98 -11.61 3.23
C ILE A 147 -4.95 -10.52 2.80
N THR A 148 -4.65 -9.28 3.18
CA THR A 148 -5.38 -8.10 2.70
C THR A 148 -4.38 -7.06 2.21
N LEU A 149 -4.55 -6.61 0.97
CA LEU A 149 -3.84 -5.46 0.43
C LEU A 149 -4.65 -4.20 0.75
N VAL A 150 -4.00 -3.17 1.24
CA VAL A 150 -4.61 -1.88 1.61
C VAL A 150 -3.87 -0.76 0.91
N ALA A 151 -4.61 0.15 0.30
CA ALA A 151 -4.08 1.39 -0.25
C ALA A 151 -4.82 2.58 0.37
N GLU A 152 -4.08 3.60 0.71
CA GLU A 152 -4.57 4.92 1.06
C GLU A 152 -4.82 5.68 -0.24
N MET A 153 -6.03 6.21 -0.42
CA MET A 153 -6.41 6.92 -1.63
C MET A 153 -7.05 8.25 -1.27
N GLU A 154 -6.58 9.28 -1.94
CA GLU A 154 -7.21 10.61 -1.86
C GLU A 154 -8.66 10.53 -2.32
N TYR A 155 -9.48 11.38 -1.73
CA TYR A 155 -10.86 11.54 -2.22
C TYR A 155 -10.86 12.11 -3.64
N PRO A 156 -11.72 11.62 -4.54
CA PRO A 156 -11.87 12.20 -5.86
C PRO A 156 -12.36 13.65 -5.74
N THR A 157 -11.84 14.50 -6.60
CA THR A 157 -12.32 15.87 -6.80
C THR A 157 -12.77 16.01 -8.25
N ASP A 158 -13.69 16.93 -8.52
CA ASP A 158 -14.26 17.12 -9.84
C ASP A 158 -13.19 17.48 -10.90
N ASP A 159 -12.12 18.12 -10.47
CA ASP A 159 -11.05 18.60 -11.34
C ASP A 159 -9.93 17.58 -11.60
N ASP A 160 -9.87 16.47 -10.87
CA ASP A 160 -8.77 15.49 -10.97
C ASP A 160 -9.21 14.16 -11.60
N HIS A 161 -9.26 14.14 -12.92
CA HIS A 161 -9.50 12.93 -13.70
C HIS A 161 -8.48 11.80 -13.43
N SER A 162 -7.27 12.14 -12.99
CA SER A 162 -6.21 11.15 -12.73
C SER A 162 -6.55 10.28 -11.52
N ARG A 163 -7.15 10.86 -10.48
CA ARG A 163 -7.65 10.13 -9.30
C ARG A 163 -8.73 9.13 -9.69
N LEU A 164 -9.69 9.55 -10.50
CA LEU A 164 -10.76 8.66 -10.98
C LEU A 164 -10.20 7.50 -11.83
N ILE A 165 -9.23 7.75 -12.71
CA ILE A 165 -8.56 6.70 -13.49
C ILE A 165 -7.86 5.71 -12.57
N ARG A 166 -7.19 6.19 -11.51
CA ARG A 166 -6.53 5.37 -10.49
C ARG A 166 -7.54 4.49 -9.76
N LEU A 167 -8.64 5.06 -9.26
CA LEU A 167 -9.70 4.32 -8.58
C LEU A 167 -10.33 3.25 -9.49
N LYS A 168 -10.61 3.54 -10.77
CA LYS A 168 -11.08 2.56 -11.77
C LYS A 168 -10.07 1.40 -11.96
N ALA A 169 -8.77 1.69 -11.89
CA ALA A 169 -7.74 0.67 -12.02
C ALA A 169 -7.68 -0.25 -10.79
N TYR A 170 -7.89 0.29 -9.58
CA TYR A 170 -8.01 -0.50 -8.36
C TYR A 170 -9.29 -1.34 -8.34
N GLU A 171 -10.41 -0.77 -8.76
CA GLU A 171 -11.68 -1.50 -8.86
C GLU A 171 -11.57 -2.73 -9.77
N ARG A 172 -10.98 -2.57 -10.96
CA ARG A 172 -10.70 -3.69 -11.88
C ARG A 172 -9.75 -4.73 -11.29
N ALA A 173 -8.84 -4.32 -10.41
CA ALA A 173 -7.95 -5.21 -9.69
C ALA A 173 -8.58 -5.87 -8.45
N GLY A 174 -9.91 -5.80 -8.29
CA GLY A 174 -10.65 -6.47 -7.23
C GLY A 174 -10.66 -5.73 -5.89
N PHE A 175 -10.23 -4.48 -5.86
CA PHE A 175 -10.29 -3.66 -4.66
C PHE A 175 -11.69 -3.09 -4.43
N ARG A 176 -11.98 -2.84 -3.17
CA ARG A 176 -13.19 -2.19 -2.68
C ARG A 176 -12.81 -1.06 -1.73
N LYS A 177 -13.61 -0.01 -1.70
CA LYS A 177 -13.48 1.09 -0.75
C LYS A 177 -14.27 0.74 0.52
N ILE A 178 -13.64 0.87 1.68
CA ILE A 178 -14.37 0.85 2.97
C ILE A 178 -15.22 2.12 3.01
N ASP A 179 -16.50 1.98 3.35
CA ASP A 179 -17.45 3.10 3.32
C ASP A 179 -16.96 4.26 4.21
N PRO A 180 -16.59 5.41 3.63
CA PRO A 180 -16.06 6.55 4.36
C PRO A 180 -17.09 7.26 5.23
N ALA A 181 -18.37 6.97 5.09
CA ALA A 181 -19.40 7.47 6.00
C ALA A 181 -19.25 6.90 7.42
N PHE A 182 -18.60 5.75 7.55
CA PHE A 182 -18.41 5.05 8.83
C PHE A 182 -16.96 5.02 9.29
N VAL A 183 -15.99 5.19 8.37
CA VAL A 183 -14.57 5.01 8.65
C VAL A 183 -13.79 6.22 8.15
N HIS A 184 -13.35 7.04 9.09
CA HIS A 184 -12.52 8.20 8.81
C HIS A 184 -11.06 7.84 9.07
N TYR A 185 -10.30 7.64 7.99
CA TYR A 185 -8.88 7.37 8.06
C TYR A 185 -8.09 8.64 7.75
N PHE A 186 -6.98 8.83 8.47
CA PHE A 186 -6.07 9.96 8.27
C PHE A 186 -4.65 9.45 8.07
N GLN A 187 -4.04 9.82 6.97
CA GLN A 187 -2.62 9.61 6.75
C GLN A 187 -1.83 10.57 7.66
N PRO A 188 -0.72 10.14 8.27
CA PRO A 188 0.17 11.04 9.00
C PRO A 188 0.72 12.16 8.11
N ASP A 189 1.13 13.25 8.71
CA ASP A 189 1.80 14.35 8.03
C ASP A 189 3.25 13.95 7.70
N PHE A 190 3.60 13.85 6.42
CA PHE A 190 4.92 13.40 5.97
C PHE A 190 5.95 14.52 5.83
N ARG A 191 5.56 15.77 6.11
CA ARG A 191 6.52 16.89 6.13
C ARG A 191 7.64 16.66 7.14
N ASP A 192 8.74 17.35 6.94
CA ASP A 192 9.85 17.33 7.91
C ASP A 192 9.35 17.78 9.30
N PRO A 193 9.76 17.10 10.40
CA PRO A 193 9.35 17.48 11.75
C PRO A 193 9.61 18.94 12.11
N VAL A 194 10.67 19.56 11.58
CA VAL A 194 10.96 20.98 11.80
C VAL A 194 9.94 21.88 11.10
N GLU A 195 9.46 21.49 9.93
CA GLU A 195 8.41 22.23 9.21
C GLU A 195 7.06 22.07 9.90
N ILE A 196 6.75 20.88 10.39
CA ILE A 196 5.54 20.62 11.20
C ILE A 196 5.52 21.56 12.43
N ASP A 197 6.64 21.64 13.16
CA ASP A 197 6.73 22.50 14.36
C ASP A 197 6.58 23.99 14.01
N LYS A 198 7.18 24.44 12.93
CA LYS A 198 7.07 25.84 12.45
C LYS A 198 5.66 26.21 11.99
N SER A 199 4.90 25.24 11.49
CA SER A 199 3.53 25.47 10.98
C SER A 199 2.43 25.36 12.04
N GLY A 200 2.79 25.12 13.30
CA GLY A 200 1.83 25.04 14.41
C GLY A 200 1.35 23.61 14.70
N GLY A 201 2.01 22.61 14.17
CA GLY A 201 1.73 21.20 14.43
C GLY A 201 1.38 20.37 13.19
N PRO A 202 1.14 19.05 13.37
CA PRO A 202 0.84 18.15 12.26
C PRO A 202 -0.55 18.42 11.66
N VAL A 203 -0.63 18.24 10.33
CA VAL A 203 -1.88 18.32 9.56
C VAL A 203 -2.12 16.96 8.89
N PRO A 204 -2.73 15.99 9.61
CA PRO A 204 -3.05 14.70 9.04
C PRO A 204 -4.04 14.83 7.87
N LEU A 205 -3.79 14.12 6.78
CA LEU A 205 -4.61 14.22 5.59
C LEU A 205 -5.71 13.15 5.59
N PRO A 206 -6.98 13.51 5.31
CA PRO A 206 -8.05 12.54 5.19
C PRO A 206 -7.90 11.72 3.91
N PHE A 207 -7.91 10.39 4.06
CA PHE A 207 -7.82 9.42 2.97
C PHE A 207 -8.94 8.39 3.07
N GLN A 208 -9.32 7.79 1.95
CA GLN A 208 -10.15 6.60 1.92
C GLN A 208 -9.29 5.35 1.88
N LEU A 209 -9.70 4.31 2.61
CA LEU A 209 -9.04 3.01 2.57
C LEU A 209 -9.66 2.15 1.46
N VAL A 210 -8.83 1.72 0.52
CA VAL A 210 -9.20 0.85 -0.58
C VAL A 210 -8.51 -0.50 -0.39
N VAL A 211 -9.29 -1.57 -0.25
CA VAL A 211 -8.80 -2.88 0.19
C VAL A 211 -9.10 -3.97 -0.83
N ARG A 212 -8.16 -4.91 -0.99
CA ARG A 212 -8.40 -6.19 -1.66
C ARG A 212 -8.21 -7.32 -0.65
N ARG A 213 -9.29 -7.98 -0.31
CA ARG A 213 -9.31 -9.13 0.59
C ARG A 213 -9.11 -10.39 -0.25
N VAL A 214 -7.85 -10.84 -0.34
CA VAL A 214 -7.43 -11.90 -1.27
C VAL A 214 -8.25 -13.18 -1.04
N GLY A 215 -8.86 -13.68 -2.12
CA GLY A 215 -9.78 -14.83 -2.07
C GLY A 215 -11.19 -14.51 -1.57
N ARG A 216 -11.45 -13.25 -1.15
CA ARG A 216 -12.73 -12.79 -0.63
C ARG A 216 -13.24 -11.53 -1.36
N GLU A 217 -12.79 -11.32 -2.60
CA GLU A 217 -13.13 -10.13 -3.40
C GLU A 217 -14.64 -10.02 -3.70
N HIS A 218 -15.38 -11.11 -3.57
CA HIS A 218 -16.85 -11.17 -3.75
C HIS A 218 -17.63 -10.60 -2.56
N GLU A 219 -17.03 -10.55 -1.37
CA GLU A 219 -17.70 -10.05 -0.17
C GLU A 219 -17.94 -8.54 -0.28
N ARG A 220 -19.10 -8.10 0.19
CA ARG A 220 -19.56 -6.70 0.10
C ARG A 220 -19.63 -6.00 1.45
N VAL A 221 -19.26 -6.68 2.50
CA VAL A 221 -19.20 -6.14 3.85
C VAL A 221 -17.92 -6.54 4.56
N ILE A 222 -17.49 -5.73 5.50
CA ILE A 222 -16.35 -5.97 6.39
C ILE A 222 -16.81 -5.67 7.82
N SER A 223 -16.31 -6.41 8.80
CA SER A 223 -16.64 -6.11 10.21
C SER A 223 -15.87 -4.91 10.74
N GLY A 224 -16.42 -4.22 11.75
CA GLY A 224 -15.74 -3.16 12.46
C GLY A 224 -14.39 -3.62 13.04
N ALA A 225 -14.34 -4.84 13.59
CA ALA A 225 -13.10 -5.45 14.09
C ALA A 225 -12.03 -5.59 12.98
N GLU A 226 -12.39 -6.10 11.80
CA GLU A 226 -11.44 -6.23 10.69
C GLU A 226 -10.99 -4.86 10.18
N THR A 227 -11.92 -3.90 10.08
CA THR A 227 -11.62 -2.52 9.65
C THR A 227 -10.64 -1.83 10.61
N ARG A 228 -10.89 -1.91 11.93
CA ARG A 228 -10.00 -1.36 12.96
C ARG A 228 -8.61 -2.01 12.89
N ARG A 229 -8.54 -3.32 12.67
CA ARG A 229 -7.30 -4.06 12.52
C ARG A 229 -6.49 -3.59 11.31
N LEU A 230 -7.13 -3.32 10.18
CA LEU A 230 -6.47 -2.79 8.98
C LEU A 230 -5.87 -1.40 9.25
N ALA A 231 -6.65 -0.46 9.77
CA ALA A 231 -6.18 0.88 10.06
C ALA A 231 -5.08 0.87 11.15
N GLN A 232 -5.23 0.04 12.19
CA GLN A 232 -4.21 -0.12 13.23
C GLN A 232 -2.88 -0.61 12.63
N ALA A 233 -2.92 -1.57 11.70
CA ALA A 233 -1.71 -2.09 11.06
C ALA A 233 -1.00 -1.01 10.24
N LEU A 234 -1.73 -0.11 9.58
CA LEU A 234 -1.12 1.05 8.89
C LEU A 234 -0.43 1.97 9.89
N TYR A 235 -1.08 2.29 11.01
CA TYR A 235 -0.45 3.11 12.06
C TYR A 235 0.72 2.39 12.75
N ASP A 236 0.70 1.07 12.85
CA ASP A 236 1.84 0.29 13.35
C ASP A 236 3.04 0.35 12.40
N ILE A 237 2.82 0.51 11.08
CA ILE A 237 3.88 0.77 10.10
C ILE A 237 4.50 2.16 10.32
N TYR A 238 3.71 3.16 10.63
CA TYR A 238 4.19 4.53 10.83
C TYR A 238 4.80 4.78 12.21
N SER A 239 4.24 4.18 13.25
CA SER A 239 4.60 4.46 14.66
C SER A 239 6.08 4.42 14.99
N PRO A 240 6.93 3.52 14.44
CA PRO A 240 8.35 3.53 14.75
C PRO A 240 9.14 4.68 14.13
N GLN A 241 8.54 5.42 13.21
CA GLN A 241 9.23 6.43 12.39
C GLN A 241 8.75 7.85 12.62
N PHE A 242 7.54 8.00 13.12
CA PHE A 242 6.91 9.30 13.40
C PHE A 242 6.90 9.59 14.90
N ARG A 243 6.92 10.85 15.27
CA ARG A 243 6.78 11.27 16.67
C ARG A 243 5.38 10.92 17.19
N PRO A 244 5.25 10.45 18.44
CA PRO A 244 3.93 10.10 19.00
C PRO A 244 2.89 11.23 18.90
N GLY A 245 3.32 12.50 19.06
CA GLY A 245 2.45 13.67 18.94
C GLY A 245 1.87 13.84 17.52
N ASP A 246 2.65 13.50 16.50
CA ASP A 246 2.22 13.64 15.10
C ASP A 246 1.21 12.55 14.70
N LEU A 247 1.16 11.44 15.45
CA LEU A 247 0.19 10.36 15.26
C LEU A 247 -1.03 10.43 16.18
N ALA A 248 -1.07 11.38 17.11
CA ALA A 248 -2.13 11.45 18.13
C ALA A 248 -3.53 11.57 17.51
N HIS A 249 -3.71 12.47 16.54
CA HIS A 249 -5.00 12.65 15.86
C HIS A 249 -5.41 11.40 15.03
N PRO A 250 -4.56 10.83 14.18
CA PRO A 250 -4.86 9.57 13.48
C PRO A 250 -5.25 8.43 14.43
N LEU A 251 -4.53 8.23 15.52
CA LEU A 251 -4.82 7.17 16.50
C LEU A 251 -6.14 7.41 17.25
N LEU A 252 -6.44 8.65 17.62
CA LEU A 252 -7.70 9.00 18.26
C LEU A 252 -8.91 8.73 17.33
N ALA A 253 -8.73 8.85 16.01
CA ALA A 253 -9.80 8.55 15.07
C ALA A 253 -10.22 7.07 15.11
N LEU A 254 -9.32 6.15 15.47
CA LEU A 254 -9.65 4.72 15.62
C LEU A 254 -10.68 4.46 16.72
N GLU A 255 -10.71 5.28 17.77
CA GLU A 255 -11.65 5.13 18.89
C GLU A 255 -13.10 5.37 18.45
N ARG A 256 -13.28 6.12 17.35
CA ARG A 256 -14.58 6.46 16.76
C ARG A 256 -15.06 5.46 15.72
N TYR A 257 -14.25 4.44 15.40
CA TYR A 257 -14.64 3.41 14.43
C TYR A 257 -15.83 2.60 14.95
N PRO A 258 -16.68 2.09 14.06
CA PRO A 258 -17.85 1.29 14.44
C PRO A 258 -17.47 0.13 15.37
N GLN A 259 -18.44 -0.33 16.18
CA GLN A 259 -18.26 -1.49 17.06
C GLN A 259 -17.77 -2.72 16.27
N ASP A 260 -17.07 -3.62 16.93
CA ASP A 260 -16.40 -4.76 16.30
C ASP A 260 -17.37 -5.66 15.50
N THR A 261 -18.62 -5.80 15.97
CA THR A 261 -19.67 -6.58 15.32
C THR A 261 -20.41 -5.84 14.20
N ALA A 262 -20.21 -4.52 14.05
CA ALA A 262 -20.86 -3.75 13.00
C ALA A 262 -20.41 -4.24 11.62
N LEU A 263 -21.35 -4.28 10.66
CA LEU A 263 -21.06 -4.58 9.27
C LEU A 263 -21.00 -3.27 8.47
N ILE A 264 -19.85 -3.03 7.88
CA ILE A 264 -19.53 -1.84 7.08
C ILE A 264 -19.53 -2.23 5.61
N HIS A 265 -20.15 -1.44 4.76
CA HIS A 265 -20.19 -1.71 3.33
C HIS A 265 -18.82 -1.56 2.68
N LEU A 266 -18.53 -2.43 1.72
CA LEU A 266 -17.41 -2.35 0.80
C LEU A 266 -17.93 -1.87 -0.55
N LEU A 267 -17.75 -0.60 -0.82
CA LEU A 267 -18.23 0.10 -2.00
C LEU A 267 -17.27 -0.07 -3.19
N PRO A 268 -17.73 0.13 -4.44
CA PRO A 268 -16.82 0.35 -5.55
C PRO A 268 -15.90 1.54 -5.26
N PRO A 269 -14.60 1.46 -5.55
CA PRO A 269 -13.68 2.60 -5.33
C PRO A 269 -14.11 3.89 -6.02
N THR A 270 -14.85 3.76 -7.14
CA THR A 270 -15.30 4.89 -7.97
C THR A 270 -16.62 5.51 -7.55
N GLN A 271 -17.32 4.94 -6.58
CA GLN A 271 -18.63 5.41 -6.10
C GLN A 271 -18.50 6.62 -5.19
#